data_aeda5a84421c2b4c550829f29553630a
#
_entry.id   aeda5a84421c2b4c550829f29553630a
#
_cell.length_a   1.000
_cell.length_b   1.000
_cell.length_c   1.000
_cell.angle_alpha   90.00
_cell.angle_beta   90.00
_cell.angle_gamma   90.00
#
_symmetry.space_group_name_H-M   'P 1'
#
loop_
_entity.id
_entity.type
_entity.pdbx_description
1 polymer ?
#
loop_
_entity_poly.entity_id
_entity_poly.type
_entity_poly.pdbx_seq_one_letter_code
_entity_poly.pdbx_strand_id
1 'polypeptide(L)'
;LETIYLQKDSLKDIAVDIFIYDDGSTDATLEMIDNFFPDAKVTKGSGNMYWCRSMNILMKQVRTLGYDFYLVINDDVKFFENALQIMYETYRMTNAHVGIVGACKSAVTGEQTYGGRDGKGNIISPSMQLKKCIWANWNCFLIDKYVVDHVGIIDGKFQHAFGDFEYSNRMNKYGFEIFISKDYVGECEINSKEGTCADKNVPRMLRLKKLFSPKGIPPYSYFRYNFKIEGIKGLLKSVYGYCSLIYYIFAGKDLN
;
A
#
# COMPACT_ATOMS: atom_id res chain seq x y z
N LEU A 1 14.78 1.96 -5.88
CA LEU A 1 15.15 0.88 -6.83
C LEU A 1 16.50 0.27 -6.48
N GLU A 2 17.56 1.09 -6.31
CA GLU A 2 18.92 0.64 -6.05
C GLU A 2 19.00 -0.45 -4.96
N THR A 3 18.40 -0.20 -3.80
CA THR A 3 18.40 -1.14 -2.68
C THR A 3 17.72 -2.47 -2.98
N ILE A 4 16.78 -2.52 -3.91
CA ILE A 4 16.14 -3.77 -4.37
C ILE A 4 17.02 -4.46 -5.42
N TYR A 5 17.61 -3.70 -6.34
CA TYR A 5 18.53 -4.25 -7.34
C TYR A 5 19.72 -4.96 -6.71
N LEU A 6 20.31 -4.38 -5.66
CA LEU A 6 21.44 -4.98 -4.94
C LEU A 6 21.07 -6.33 -4.26
N GLN A 7 19.78 -6.53 -3.95
CA GLN A 7 19.31 -7.76 -3.29
C GLN A 7 18.83 -8.83 -4.29
N LYS A 8 18.51 -8.44 -5.51
CA LYS A 8 17.94 -9.31 -6.55
C LYS A 8 18.75 -10.59 -6.74
N ASP A 9 20.07 -10.48 -6.75
CA ASP A 9 20.98 -11.60 -6.98
C ASP A 9 21.42 -12.31 -5.68
N SER A 10 21.05 -11.76 -4.51
CA SER A 10 21.40 -12.34 -3.20
C SER A 10 20.49 -13.50 -2.79
N LEU A 11 19.29 -13.58 -3.36
CA LEU A 11 18.34 -14.64 -3.08
C LEU A 11 18.65 -15.84 -3.97
N LYS A 12 19.32 -16.85 -3.41
CA LYS A 12 19.54 -18.13 -4.10
C LYS A 12 18.20 -18.75 -4.48
N ASP A 13 18.09 -19.23 -5.68
CA ASP A 13 16.93 -19.94 -6.22
C ASP A 13 15.63 -19.11 -6.39
N ILE A 14 15.73 -17.77 -6.31
CA ILE A 14 14.60 -16.87 -6.54
C ILE A 14 14.97 -15.87 -7.63
N ALA A 15 14.27 -15.93 -8.76
CA ALA A 15 14.35 -14.93 -9.81
C ALA A 15 13.45 -13.72 -9.47
N VAL A 16 13.98 -12.51 -9.58
CA VAL A 16 13.25 -11.27 -9.31
C VAL A 16 13.20 -10.41 -10.57
N ASP A 17 12.00 -10.23 -11.09
CA ASP A 17 11.69 -9.27 -12.16
C ASP A 17 11.06 -8.00 -11.57
N ILE A 18 11.41 -6.83 -12.09
CA ILE A 18 10.94 -5.55 -11.61
C ILE A 18 10.03 -4.91 -12.66
N PHE A 19 8.82 -4.55 -12.23
CA PHE A 19 7.81 -3.85 -13.02
C PHE A 19 7.52 -2.51 -12.38
N ILE A 20 7.58 -1.44 -13.16
CA ILE A 20 7.37 -0.07 -12.70
C ILE A 20 6.19 0.53 -13.45
N TYR A 21 5.33 1.23 -12.74
CA TYR A 21 4.31 2.08 -13.35
C TYR A 21 4.71 3.53 -13.14
N ASP A 22 5.08 4.19 -14.24
CA ASP A 22 5.35 5.63 -14.25
C ASP A 22 4.06 6.36 -14.61
N ASP A 23 3.45 7.06 -13.66
CA ASP A 23 2.20 7.82 -13.89
C ASP A 23 2.48 9.22 -14.44
N GLY A 24 3.35 9.31 -15.43
CA GLY A 24 3.62 10.54 -16.18
C GLY A 24 4.63 11.47 -15.50
N SER A 25 5.75 10.93 -15.03
CA SER A 25 6.88 11.73 -14.54
C SER A 25 7.36 12.71 -15.61
N THR A 26 7.62 13.94 -15.20
CA THR A 26 8.08 15.04 -16.07
C THR A 26 9.55 15.43 -15.80
N ASP A 27 10.19 14.73 -14.89
CA ASP A 27 11.60 14.87 -14.54
C ASP A 27 12.46 13.77 -15.21
N ALA A 28 13.70 13.61 -14.78
CA ALA A 28 14.64 12.62 -15.31
C ALA A 28 14.37 11.17 -14.86
N THR A 29 13.22 10.87 -14.24
CA THR A 29 12.92 9.53 -13.68
C THR A 29 13.05 8.42 -14.73
N LEU A 30 12.46 8.59 -15.90
CA LEU A 30 12.52 7.56 -16.95
C LEU A 30 13.93 7.38 -17.51
N GLU A 31 14.66 8.47 -17.73
CA GLU A 31 16.06 8.42 -18.18
C GLU A 31 16.95 7.73 -17.15
N MET A 32 16.73 8.01 -15.87
CA MET A 32 17.44 7.36 -14.76
C MET A 32 17.16 5.86 -14.74
N ILE A 33 15.89 5.44 -14.92
CA ILE A 33 15.53 4.03 -14.96
C ILE A 33 16.20 3.33 -16.14
N ASP A 34 16.11 3.89 -17.32
CA ASP A 34 16.70 3.31 -18.54
C ASP A 34 18.23 3.16 -18.44
N ASN A 35 18.91 4.12 -17.81
CA ASN A 35 20.37 4.13 -17.66
C ASN A 35 20.87 3.19 -16.56
N PHE A 36 20.21 3.12 -15.42
CA PHE A 36 20.71 2.40 -14.24
C PHE A 36 19.98 1.09 -13.95
N PHE A 37 18.78 0.90 -14.50
CA PHE A 37 17.94 -0.28 -14.25
C PHE A 37 17.33 -0.84 -15.55
N PRO A 38 18.16 -1.18 -16.56
CA PRO A 38 17.68 -1.52 -17.91
C PRO A 38 16.80 -2.77 -17.97
N ASP A 39 16.88 -3.64 -16.96
CA ASP A 39 16.02 -4.84 -16.88
C ASP A 39 14.61 -4.55 -16.32
N ALA A 40 14.38 -3.36 -15.75
CA ALA A 40 13.09 -2.98 -15.22
C ALA A 40 12.08 -2.74 -16.35
N LYS A 41 10.91 -3.35 -16.24
CA LYS A 41 9.84 -3.25 -17.23
C LYS A 41 8.92 -2.09 -16.88
N VAL A 42 9.00 -0.98 -17.64
CA VAL A 42 8.27 0.25 -17.36
C VAL A 42 6.96 0.31 -18.16
N THR A 43 5.85 0.54 -17.45
CA THR A 43 4.55 0.88 -18.04
C THR A 43 4.28 2.35 -17.80
N LYS A 44 4.02 3.11 -18.89
CA LYS A 44 3.77 4.56 -18.82
C LYS A 44 2.28 4.85 -18.69
N GLY A 45 1.95 5.72 -17.73
CA GLY A 45 0.61 6.21 -17.46
C GLY A 45 0.36 7.61 -18.01
N SER A 46 -0.81 8.17 -17.70
CA SER A 46 -1.28 9.48 -18.18
C SER A 46 -1.09 10.63 -17.19
N GLY A 47 -0.52 10.37 -16.00
CA GLY A 47 -0.38 11.35 -14.93
C GLY A 47 -1.60 11.49 -14.02
N ASN A 48 -2.63 10.63 -14.20
CA ASN A 48 -3.89 10.71 -13.45
C ASN A 48 -4.39 9.34 -12.95
N MET A 49 -3.55 8.32 -12.96
CA MET A 49 -3.94 6.98 -12.51
C MET A 49 -3.92 6.87 -11.00
N TYR A 50 -2.98 7.50 -10.34
CA TYR A 50 -2.73 7.39 -8.92
C TYR A 50 -2.38 5.95 -8.50
N TRP A 51 -1.98 5.76 -7.25
CA TRP A 51 -1.37 4.53 -6.76
C TRP A 51 -2.22 3.27 -7.02
N CYS A 52 -3.48 3.27 -6.60
CA CYS A 52 -4.28 2.04 -6.63
C CYS A 52 -4.62 1.58 -8.06
N ARG A 53 -4.89 2.52 -8.98
CA ARG A 53 -5.11 2.19 -10.40
C ARG A 53 -3.83 1.73 -11.08
N SER A 54 -2.70 2.36 -10.78
CA SER A 54 -1.39 1.97 -11.30
C SER A 54 -1.07 0.54 -10.88
N MET A 55 -1.24 0.20 -9.60
CA MET A 55 -1.05 -1.15 -9.09
C MET A 55 -2.02 -2.17 -9.71
N ASN A 56 -3.28 -1.78 -9.94
CA ASN A 56 -4.24 -2.65 -10.64
C ASN A 56 -3.79 -2.98 -12.07
N ILE A 57 -3.23 -2.01 -12.79
CA ILE A 57 -2.71 -2.22 -14.16
C ILE A 57 -1.51 -3.15 -14.13
N LEU A 58 -0.52 -2.89 -13.25
CA LEU A 58 0.64 -3.77 -13.11
C LEU A 58 0.25 -5.18 -12.70
N MET A 59 -0.63 -5.35 -11.71
CA MET A 59 -1.06 -6.69 -11.29
C MET A 59 -1.81 -7.44 -12.41
N LYS A 60 -2.60 -6.77 -13.24
CA LYS A 60 -3.21 -7.39 -14.43
C LYS A 60 -2.15 -7.92 -15.41
N GLN A 61 -1.10 -7.12 -15.63
CA GLN A 61 -0.02 -7.46 -16.54
C GLN A 61 0.80 -8.63 -16.01
N VAL A 62 1.29 -8.54 -14.77
CA VAL A 62 2.20 -9.53 -14.19
C VAL A 62 1.52 -10.87 -13.85
N ARG A 63 0.22 -10.84 -13.52
CA ARG A 63 -0.54 -12.06 -13.19
C ARG A 63 -0.53 -13.10 -14.32
N THR A 64 -0.41 -12.68 -15.58
CA THR A 64 -0.39 -13.57 -16.75
C THR A 64 0.98 -14.18 -16.99
N LEU A 65 2.02 -13.75 -16.29
CA LEU A 65 3.41 -14.16 -16.51
C LEU A 65 3.85 -15.36 -15.65
N GLY A 66 3.00 -15.82 -14.74
CA GLY A 66 3.21 -17.08 -14.01
C GLY A 66 4.17 -17.01 -12.81
N TYR A 67 4.39 -15.83 -12.22
CA TYR A 67 5.19 -15.68 -11.00
C TYR A 67 4.56 -16.38 -9.80
N ASP A 68 5.39 -16.91 -8.90
CA ASP A 68 4.96 -17.56 -7.67
C ASP A 68 4.56 -16.55 -6.60
N PHE A 69 5.15 -15.36 -6.62
CA PHE A 69 4.93 -14.27 -5.66
C PHE A 69 4.82 -12.93 -6.37
N TYR A 70 4.10 -12.02 -5.74
CA TYR A 70 4.01 -10.62 -6.12
C TYR A 70 4.41 -9.77 -4.92
N LEU A 71 5.49 -9.01 -5.04
CA LEU A 71 5.92 -8.04 -4.04
C LEU A 71 5.56 -6.64 -4.52
N VAL A 72 4.58 -6.02 -3.88
CA VAL A 72 4.21 -4.63 -4.13
C VAL A 72 5.02 -3.74 -3.20
N ILE A 73 5.66 -2.73 -3.77
CA ILE A 73 6.47 -1.75 -3.02
C ILE A 73 6.14 -0.34 -3.49
N ASN A 74 6.32 0.63 -2.60
CA ASN A 74 6.26 2.05 -2.93
C ASN A 74 7.68 2.59 -3.19
N ASP A 75 7.77 3.64 -3.98
CA ASP A 75 9.01 4.30 -4.39
C ASP A 75 9.64 5.15 -3.26
N ASP A 76 8.87 5.48 -2.23
CA ASP A 76 9.29 6.24 -1.06
C ASP A 76 9.87 5.38 0.09
N VAL A 77 10.03 4.07 -0.11
CA VAL A 77 10.65 3.16 0.86
C VAL A 77 12.12 2.95 0.52
N LYS A 78 13.01 3.24 1.49
CA LYS A 78 14.41 2.86 1.46
C LYS A 78 14.58 1.50 2.12
N PHE A 79 14.71 0.45 1.33
CA PHE A 79 14.82 -0.92 1.83
C PHE A 79 16.18 -1.19 2.46
N PHE A 80 16.21 -2.00 3.53
CA PHE A 80 17.44 -2.54 4.11
C PHE A 80 18.00 -3.64 3.20
N GLU A 81 19.30 -3.92 3.32
CA GLU A 81 20.03 -4.87 2.46
C GLU A 81 19.50 -6.31 2.48
N ASN A 82 18.72 -6.68 3.51
CA ASN A 82 18.13 -8.00 3.70
C ASN A 82 16.59 -8.01 3.61
N ALA A 83 15.99 -6.94 3.09
CA ALA A 83 14.53 -6.77 3.08
C ALA A 83 13.81 -7.90 2.36
N LEU A 84 14.26 -8.25 1.14
CA LEU A 84 13.65 -9.33 0.36
C LEU A 84 13.78 -10.68 1.09
N GLN A 85 14.93 -10.94 1.70
CA GLN A 85 15.16 -12.14 2.50
C GLN A 85 14.22 -12.20 3.71
N ILE A 86 14.07 -11.10 4.47
CA ILE A 86 13.15 -11.01 5.61
C ILE A 86 11.72 -11.34 5.18
N MET A 87 11.26 -10.75 4.08
CA MET A 87 9.91 -10.99 3.56
C MET A 87 9.70 -12.46 3.19
N TYR A 88 10.63 -13.06 2.45
CA TYR A 88 10.54 -14.44 2.02
C TYR A 88 10.67 -15.44 3.19
N GLU A 89 11.61 -15.22 4.10
CA GLU A 89 11.76 -16.06 5.28
C GLU A 89 10.52 -16.00 6.19
N THR A 90 9.92 -14.81 6.37
CA THR A 90 8.66 -14.68 7.12
C THR A 90 7.55 -15.49 6.45
N TYR A 91 7.44 -15.43 5.13
CA TYR A 91 6.50 -16.26 4.37
C TYR A 91 6.76 -17.76 4.63
N ARG A 92 7.99 -18.20 4.53
CA ARG A 92 8.38 -19.59 4.78
C ARG A 92 8.00 -20.09 6.18
N MET A 93 8.06 -19.23 7.19
CA MET A 93 7.66 -19.58 8.56
C MET A 93 6.16 -19.89 8.69
N THR A 94 5.31 -19.35 7.80
CA THR A 94 3.85 -19.54 7.91
C THR A 94 3.40 -20.93 7.47
N ASN A 95 4.17 -21.57 6.59
CA ASN A 95 3.84 -22.86 5.99
C ASN A 95 2.45 -22.90 5.31
N ALA A 96 1.96 -21.76 4.83
CA ALA A 96 0.63 -21.56 4.27
C ALA A 96 0.63 -20.50 3.16
N HIS A 97 -0.47 -20.42 2.41
CA HIS A 97 -0.70 -19.36 1.41
C HIS A 97 -1.24 -18.10 2.10
N VAL A 98 -0.43 -17.07 2.16
CA VAL A 98 -0.69 -15.86 2.96
C VAL A 98 -0.17 -14.59 2.29
N GLY A 99 -0.51 -13.44 2.88
CA GLY A 99 0.18 -12.17 2.62
C GLY A 99 1.17 -11.83 3.73
N ILE A 100 2.31 -11.25 3.39
CA ILE A 100 3.27 -10.71 4.35
C ILE A 100 3.37 -9.21 4.15
N VAL A 101 3.11 -8.44 5.20
CA VAL A 101 3.30 -6.98 5.17
C VAL A 101 4.62 -6.62 5.82
N GLY A 102 5.47 -5.88 5.11
CA GLY A 102 6.74 -5.38 5.60
C GLY A 102 6.56 -4.25 6.61
N ALA A 103 7.21 -4.34 7.76
CA ALA A 103 7.27 -3.25 8.73
C ALA A 103 8.32 -2.23 8.32
N CYS A 104 7.94 -0.96 8.24
CA CYS A 104 8.85 0.15 8.02
C CYS A 104 8.94 1.04 9.27
N LYS A 105 10.06 1.71 9.44
CA LYS A 105 10.29 2.67 10.52
C LYS A 105 10.76 4.02 9.99
N SER A 106 10.64 5.05 10.80
CA SER A 106 11.22 6.37 10.50
C SER A 106 12.75 6.32 10.63
N ALA A 107 13.45 6.86 9.64
CA ALA A 107 14.90 7.07 9.72
C ALA A 107 15.27 8.11 10.78
N VAL A 108 14.35 9.02 11.13
CA VAL A 108 14.57 10.14 12.06
C VAL A 108 14.30 9.72 13.50
N THR A 109 13.17 9.05 13.76
CA THR A 109 12.73 8.73 15.12
C THR A 109 13.01 7.27 15.52
N GLY A 110 13.23 6.38 14.57
CA GLY A 110 13.32 4.94 14.77
C GLY A 110 11.98 4.26 15.07
N GLU A 111 10.89 5.02 15.22
CA GLU A 111 9.56 4.49 15.49
C GLU A 111 8.94 3.85 14.24
N GLN A 112 8.11 2.85 14.44
CA GLN A 112 7.40 2.19 13.34
C GLN A 112 6.40 3.14 12.69
N THR A 113 6.45 3.23 11.37
CA THR A 113 5.60 4.11 10.56
C THR A 113 4.51 3.34 9.82
N TYR A 114 4.89 2.29 9.10
CA TYR A 114 4.00 1.46 8.30
C TYR A 114 4.12 -0.02 8.64
N GLY A 115 3.15 -0.80 8.16
CA GLY A 115 3.11 -2.25 8.33
C GLY A 115 1.70 -2.78 8.52
N GLY A 116 1.58 -3.82 9.34
CA GLY A 116 0.31 -4.46 9.66
C GLY A 116 -0.42 -3.80 10.82
N ARG A 117 -1.75 -3.92 10.82
CA ARG A 117 -2.60 -3.41 11.90
C ARG A 117 -3.55 -4.49 12.41
N ASP A 118 -3.88 -4.41 13.70
CA ASP A 118 -4.91 -5.24 14.32
C ASP A 118 -6.34 -4.80 13.94
N GLY A 119 -7.36 -5.52 14.43
CA GLY A 119 -8.77 -5.20 14.19
C GLY A 119 -9.27 -3.90 14.83
N LYS A 120 -8.46 -3.25 15.68
CA LYS A 120 -8.73 -1.94 16.28
C LYS A 120 -7.97 -0.80 15.56
N GLY A 121 -7.13 -1.14 14.59
CA GLY A 121 -6.30 -0.18 13.85
C GLY A 121 -4.94 0.12 14.49
N ASN A 122 -4.58 -0.54 15.60
CA ASN A 122 -3.27 -0.38 16.21
C ASN A 122 -2.21 -1.02 15.33
N ILE A 123 -1.05 -0.38 15.22
CA ILE A 123 0.08 -0.91 14.49
C ILE A 123 0.67 -2.11 15.23
N ILE A 124 1.03 -3.17 14.49
CA ILE A 124 1.64 -4.39 15.04
C ILE A 124 3.14 -4.32 14.77
N SER A 125 3.93 -4.39 15.82
CA SER A 125 5.39 -4.38 15.68
C SER A 125 5.94 -5.76 15.29
N PRO A 126 6.97 -5.79 14.43
CA PRO A 126 7.63 -7.03 14.04
C PRO A 126 8.20 -7.77 15.24
N SER A 127 8.34 -9.06 15.11
CA SER A 127 9.02 -9.92 16.08
C SER A 127 9.41 -11.23 15.41
N MET A 128 10.36 -11.94 16.02
CA MET A 128 10.78 -13.26 15.52
C MET A 128 9.66 -14.31 15.54
N GLN A 129 8.52 -14.03 16.18
CA GLN A 129 7.32 -14.85 16.16
C GLN A 129 6.32 -14.29 15.15
N LEU A 130 5.61 -15.17 14.44
CA LEU A 130 4.55 -14.80 13.53
C LEU A 130 3.42 -14.06 14.25
N LYS A 131 3.11 -12.83 13.79
CA LYS A 131 1.97 -12.06 14.29
C LYS A 131 1.01 -11.76 13.17
N LYS A 132 -0.26 -12.11 13.37
CA LYS A 132 -1.33 -11.87 12.41
C LYS A 132 -1.74 -10.40 12.39
N CYS A 133 -2.05 -9.92 11.19
CA CYS A 133 -2.61 -8.60 10.94
C CYS A 133 -4.01 -8.75 10.35
N ILE A 134 -4.87 -7.76 10.58
CA ILE A 134 -6.17 -7.65 9.91
C ILE A 134 -6.03 -6.78 8.66
N TRP A 135 -5.23 -5.72 8.74
CA TRP A 135 -4.97 -4.81 7.63
C TRP A 135 -3.49 -4.64 7.38
N ALA A 136 -3.15 -4.46 6.12
CA ALA A 136 -1.79 -4.22 5.62
C ALA A 136 -1.73 -2.90 4.86
N ASN A 137 -0.72 -2.08 5.14
CA ASN A 137 -0.31 -1.01 4.24
C ASN A 137 0.60 -1.58 3.15
N TRP A 138 0.38 -1.19 1.90
CA TRP A 138 1.13 -1.76 0.78
C TRP A 138 2.41 -0.98 0.42
N ASN A 139 3.04 -0.35 1.40
CA ASN A 139 4.39 0.19 1.23
C ASN A 139 5.43 -0.93 0.93
N CYS A 140 5.19 -2.11 1.50
CA CYS A 140 5.88 -3.36 1.18
C CYS A 140 4.93 -4.52 1.48
N PHE A 141 4.44 -5.22 0.45
CA PHE A 141 3.47 -6.30 0.65
C PHE A 141 3.73 -7.47 -0.30
N LEU A 142 4.14 -8.61 0.24
CA LEU A 142 4.34 -9.86 -0.49
C LEU A 142 3.05 -10.68 -0.48
N ILE A 143 2.63 -11.11 -1.66
CA ILE A 143 1.41 -11.91 -1.84
C ILE A 143 1.77 -13.17 -2.61
N ASP A 144 1.39 -14.31 -2.08
CA ASP A 144 1.47 -15.59 -2.75
C ASP A 144 0.53 -15.65 -3.98
N LYS A 145 0.99 -16.27 -5.06
CA LYS A 145 0.20 -16.46 -6.28
C LYS A 145 -1.15 -17.11 -6.01
N TYR A 146 -1.18 -18.13 -5.16
CA TYR A 146 -2.42 -18.84 -4.82
C TYR A 146 -3.45 -17.88 -4.20
N VAL A 147 -3.03 -16.97 -3.33
CA VAL A 147 -3.89 -15.91 -2.78
C VAL A 147 -4.42 -15.01 -3.90
N VAL A 148 -3.55 -14.55 -4.81
CA VAL A 148 -3.96 -13.67 -5.93
C VAL A 148 -4.94 -14.39 -6.87
N ASP A 149 -4.76 -15.69 -7.10
CA ASP A 149 -5.66 -16.46 -7.97
C ASP A 149 -7.07 -16.60 -7.37
N HIS A 150 -7.20 -16.69 -6.05
CA HIS A 150 -8.49 -16.84 -5.36
C HIS A 150 -9.13 -15.50 -4.99
N VAL A 151 -8.37 -14.56 -4.48
CA VAL A 151 -8.84 -13.24 -4.02
C VAL A 151 -8.96 -12.25 -5.19
N GLY A 152 -8.19 -12.46 -6.25
CA GLY A 152 -8.04 -11.54 -7.37
C GLY A 152 -6.97 -10.47 -7.08
N ILE A 153 -6.96 -9.43 -7.90
CA ILE A 153 -6.03 -8.30 -7.80
C ILE A 153 -6.66 -7.12 -7.08
N ILE A 154 -5.86 -6.10 -6.76
CA ILE A 154 -6.36 -4.85 -6.15
C ILE A 154 -7.45 -4.19 -7.03
N ASP A 155 -8.48 -3.60 -6.40
CA ASP A 155 -9.63 -3.03 -7.11
C ASP A 155 -9.30 -1.66 -7.71
N GLY A 156 -9.10 -1.59 -9.03
CA GLY A 156 -8.80 -0.35 -9.76
C GLY A 156 -9.92 0.69 -9.80
N LYS A 157 -11.09 0.43 -9.18
CA LYS A 157 -12.12 1.45 -8.96
C LYS A 157 -11.76 2.43 -7.85
N PHE A 158 -10.84 2.07 -6.96
CA PHE A 158 -10.17 3.02 -6.08
C PHE A 158 -9.08 3.74 -6.87
N GLN A 159 -8.97 5.07 -6.69
CA GLN A 159 -7.91 5.82 -7.37
C GLN A 159 -6.59 5.75 -6.60
N HIS A 160 -6.62 6.12 -5.32
CA HIS A 160 -5.45 6.23 -4.47
C HIS A 160 -5.64 5.48 -3.14
N ALA A 161 -6.49 5.98 -2.25
CA ALA A 161 -6.71 5.41 -0.93
C ALA A 161 -7.71 4.23 -0.92
N PHE A 162 -7.69 3.46 0.18
CA PHE A 162 -8.57 2.35 0.53
C PHE A 162 -8.34 1.02 -0.20
N GLY A 163 -7.57 0.98 -1.27
CA GLY A 163 -7.39 -0.25 -2.05
C GLY A 163 -6.68 -1.35 -1.27
N ASP A 164 -5.64 -1.01 -0.52
CA ASP A 164 -4.87 -1.90 0.35
C ASP A 164 -5.71 -2.47 1.50
N PHE A 165 -6.47 -1.63 2.18
CA PHE A 165 -7.39 -2.07 3.24
C PHE A 165 -8.55 -2.90 2.68
N GLU A 166 -9.10 -2.54 1.52
CA GLU A 166 -10.13 -3.34 0.86
C GLU A 166 -9.61 -4.72 0.50
N TYR A 167 -8.39 -4.78 -0.04
CA TYR A 167 -7.78 -6.06 -0.39
C TYR A 167 -7.53 -6.92 0.86
N SER A 168 -7.05 -6.33 1.94
CA SER A 168 -6.86 -7.02 3.23
C SER A 168 -8.19 -7.60 3.76
N ASN A 169 -9.28 -6.83 3.73
CA ASN A 169 -10.60 -7.31 4.12
C ASN A 169 -11.09 -8.46 3.21
N ARG A 170 -10.80 -8.37 1.92
CA ARG A 170 -11.16 -9.40 0.95
C ARG A 170 -10.35 -10.68 1.19
N MET A 171 -9.05 -10.61 1.48
CA MET A 171 -8.24 -11.74 1.91
C MET A 171 -8.85 -12.43 3.13
N ASN A 172 -9.13 -11.66 4.19
CA ASN A 172 -9.75 -12.18 5.42
C ASN A 172 -11.09 -12.87 5.14
N LYS A 173 -11.92 -12.29 4.26
CA LYS A 173 -13.21 -12.87 3.86
C LYS A 173 -13.08 -14.21 3.13
N TYR A 174 -11.99 -14.38 2.37
CA TYR A 174 -11.67 -15.64 1.69
C TYR A 174 -10.91 -16.63 2.57
N GLY A 175 -10.65 -16.29 3.84
CA GLY A 175 -9.95 -17.15 4.80
C GLY A 175 -8.44 -17.10 4.71
N PHE A 176 -7.88 -16.16 3.95
CA PHE A 176 -6.43 -15.96 3.88
C PHE A 176 -5.95 -15.01 4.97
N GLU A 177 -4.82 -15.36 5.57
CA GLU A 177 -4.21 -14.60 6.66
C GLU A 177 -3.15 -13.63 6.15
N ILE A 178 -2.92 -12.59 6.94
CA ILE A 178 -1.84 -11.63 6.73
C ILE A 178 -0.96 -11.64 7.97
N PHE A 179 0.36 -11.67 7.78
CA PHE A 179 1.34 -11.57 8.86
C PHE A 179 2.26 -10.39 8.64
N ILE A 180 2.72 -9.79 9.74
CA ILE A 180 3.79 -8.80 9.67
C ILE A 180 5.14 -9.50 9.50
N SER A 181 6.07 -8.85 8.79
CA SER A 181 7.46 -9.30 8.66
C SER A 181 8.11 -9.52 10.03
N LYS A 182 8.99 -10.51 10.14
CA LYS A 182 9.69 -10.85 11.40
C LYS A 182 10.59 -9.72 11.91
N ASP A 183 11.01 -8.81 11.02
CA ASP A 183 11.84 -7.65 11.32
C ASP A 183 11.46 -6.48 10.41
N TYR A 184 12.02 -5.29 10.66
CA TYR A 184 11.87 -4.13 9.80
C TYR A 184 12.53 -4.38 8.45
N VAL A 185 11.85 -3.98 7.37
CA VAL A 185 12.32 -4.16 5.99
C VAL A 185 12.90 -2.88 5.38
N GLY A 186 12.68 -1.74 6.00
CA GLY A 186 13.17 -0.47 5.46
C GLY A 186 12.73 0.74 6.27
N GLU A 187 13.12 1.89 5.74
CA GLU A 187 12.78 3.21 6.25
C GLU A 187 11.78 3.88 5.31
N CYS A 188 10.73 4.46 5.90
CA CYS A 188 9.71 5.23 5.20
C CYS A 188 9.08 6.21 6.19
N GLU A 189 9.11 7.50 5.90
CA GLU A 189 8.51 8.51 6.77
C GLU A 189 6.98 8.55 6.59
N ILE A 190 6.28 8.90 7.67
CA ILE A 190 4.83 9.15 7.60
C ILE A 190 4.59 10.39 6.75
N ASN A 191 3.69 10.28 5.77
CA ASN A 191 3.30 11.41 4.94
C ASN A 191 2.81 12.59 5.80
N SER A 192 3.40 13.77 5.61
CA SER A 192 3.02 14.98 6.32
C SER A 192 1.54 15.32 6.08
N LYS A 193 0.86 15.75 7.13
CA LYS A 193 -0.48 16.35 7.01
C LYS A 193 -0.45 17.78 6.44
N GLU A 194 0.74 18.40 6.39
CA GLU A 194 0.93 19.77 5.90
C GLU A 194 0.39 19.95 4.49
N GLY A 195 -0.35 21.03 4.29
CA GLY A 195 -0.96 21.33 3.00
C GLY A 195 -2.06 20.36 2.56
N THR A 196 -2.45 19.35 3.34
CA THR A 196 -3.54 18.41 3.03
C THR A 196 -4.91 18.91 3.51
N CYS A 197 -5.98 18.12 3.30
CA CYS A 197 -7.30 18.41 3.89
C CYS A 197 -7.30 18.29 5.43
N ALA A 198 -6.34 17.57 6.00
CA ALA A 198 -6.19 17.42 7.46
C ALA A 198 -5.49 18.61 8.11
N ASP A 199 -4.75 19.41 7.39
CA ASP A 199 -4.03 20.58 7.91
C ASP A 199 -4.99 21.75 8.19
N LYS A 200 -5.16 22.10 9.46
CA LYS A 200 -6.02 23.20 9.89
C LYS A 200 -5.54 24.59 9.43
N ASN A 201 -4.26 24.75 9.08
CA ASN A 201 -3.69 26.00 8.59
C ASN A 201 -4.07 26.28 7.12
N VAL A 202 -4.54 25.27 6.39
CA VAL A 202 -5.06 25.42 5.04
C VAL A 202 -6.45 26.09 5.08
N PRO A 203 -6.76 27.08 4.21
CA PRO A 203 -8.07 27.70 4.13
C PRO A 203 -9.20 26.66 3.96
N ARG A 204 -10.32 26.84 4.68
CA ARG A 204 -11.43 25.86 4.75
C ARG A 204 -11.92 25.38 3.37
N MET A 205 -12.12 26.32 2.43
CA MET A 205 -12.57 25.96 1.07
C MET A 205 -11.53 25.13 0.31
N LEU A 206 -10.24 25.39 0.52
CA LEU A 206 -9.17 24.61 -0.07
C LEU A 206 -9.07 23.22 0.58
N ARG A 207 -9.24 23.12 1.92
CA ARG A 207 -9.37 21.83 2.63
C ARG A 207 -10.51 21.00 2.05
N LEU A 208 -11.68 21.63 1.82
CA LEU A 208 -12.82 20.94 1.23
C LEU A 208 -12.50 20.42 -0.18
N LYS A 209 -11.88 21.24 -1.04
CA LYS A 209 -11.42 20.83 -2.38
C LYS A 209 -10.44 19.65 -2.29
N LYS A 210 -9.49 19.70 -1.36
CA LYS A 210 -8.52 18.63 -1.12
C LYS A 210 -9.17 17.36 -0.57
N LEU A 211 -10.21 17.46 0.27
CA LEU A 211 -10.98 16.32 0.77
C LEU A 211 -11.59 15.51 -0.39
N PHE A 212 -12.12 16.19 -1.41
CA PHE A 212 -12.71 15.56 -2.58
C PHE A 212 -11.70 15.05 -3.61
N SER A 213 -10.43 15.41 -3.47
CA SER A 213 -9.37 14.99 -4.39
C SER A 213 -8.98 13.50 -4.22
N PRO A 214 -8.39 12.85 -5.23
CA PRO A 214 -7.94 11.47 -5.13
C PRO A 214 -6.98 11.18 -3.97
N LYS A 215 -6.12 12.14 -3.62
CA LYS A 215 -5.19 12.06 -2.47
C LYS A 215 -5.85 12.41 -1.12
N GLY A 216 -7.11 12.85 -1.13
CA GLY A 216 -7.91 13.08 0.07
C GLY A 216 -8.77 11.86 0.42
N ILE A 217 -10.05 12.11 0.75
CA ILE A 217 -11.06 11.10 1.04
C ILE A 217 -12.20 11.25 0.03
N PRO A 218 -12.02 10.91 -1.26
CA PRO A 218 -13.04 11.13 -2.27
C PRO A 218 -14.31 10.34 -1.95
N PRO A 219 -15.52 10.95 -2.07
CA PRO A 219 -16.77 10.30 -1.68
C PRO A 219 -16.95 8.93 -2.29
N TYR A 220 -16.70 8.79 -3.60
CA TYR A 220 -16.87 7.53 -4.31
C TYR A 220 -16.04 6.40 -3.65
N SER A 221 -14.77 6.64 -3.35
CA SER A 221 -13.89 5.64 -2.72
C SER A 221 -14.32 5.33 -1.29
N TYR A 222 -14.67 6.36 -0.52
CA TYR A 222 -15.08 6.20 0.88
C TYR A 222 -16.39 5.41 1.01
N PHE A 223 -17.41 5.78 0.23
CA PHE A 223 -18.71 5.08 0.23
C PHE A 223 -18.57 3.66 -0.33
N ARG A 224 -17.81 3.46 -1.41
CA ARG A 224 -17.55 2.15 -1.99
C ARG A 224 -16.84 1.22 -1.00
N TYR A 225 -15.81 1.71 -0.31
CA TYR A 225 -15.08 0.94 0.68
C TYR A 225 -16.02 0.44 1.79
N ASN A 226 -16.74 1.35 2.44
CA ASN A 226 -17.64 1.00 3.53
C ASN A 226 -18.79 0.08 3.08
N PHE A 227 -19.32 0.27 1.86
CA PHE A 227 -20.31 -0.64 1.30
C PHE A 227 -19.76 -2.06 1.10
N LYS A 228 -18.53 -2.20 0.60
CA LYS A 228 -17.90 -3.52 0.43
C LYS A 228 -17.68 -4.25 1.76
N ILE A 229 -17.44 -3.51 2.85
CA ILE A 229 -17.19 -4.08 4.17
C ILE A 229 -18.50 -4.42 4.90
N GLU A 230 -19.46 -3.50 4.96
CA GLU A 230 -20.66 -3.61 5.80
C GLU A 230 -22.00 -3.49 5.02
N GLY A 231 -21.97 -3.51 3.69
CA GLY A 231 -23.18 -3.37 2.87
C GLY A 231 -23.92 -2.05 3.10
N ILE A 232 -25.24 -2.09 3.14
CA ILE A 232 -26.11 -0.91 3.35
C ILE A 232 -25.77 -0.19 4.66
N LYS A 233 -25.45 -0.94 5.74
CA LYS A 233 -25.03 -0.36 7.02
C LYS A 233 -23.77 0.49 6.88
N GLY A 234 -22.81 0.05 6.08
CA GLY A 234 -21.61 0.80 5.74
C GLY A 234 -21.92 2.10 4.99
N LEU A 235 -22.90 2.11 4.07
CA LEU A 235 -23.34 3.33 3.41
C LEU A 235 -23.90 4.36 4.41
N LEU A 236 -24.76 3.94 5.33
CA LEU A 236 -25.33 4.83 6.35
C LEU A 236 -24.24 5.43 7.25
N LYS A 237 -23.28 4.60 7.70
CA LYS A 237 -22.12 5.09 8.44
C LYS A 237 -21.27 6.08 7.61
N SER A 238 -21.17 5.86 6.31
CA SER A 238 -20.42 6.75 5.40
C SER A 238 -21.05 8.14 5.31
N VAL A 239 -22.38 8.23 5.26
CA VAL A 239 -23.09 9.52 5.26
C VAL A 239 -22.74 10.30 6.53
N TYR A 240 -22.90 9.69 7.70
CA TYR A 240 -22.56 10.31 8.97
C TYR A 240 -21.08 10.72 9.04
N GLY A 241 -20.16 9.80 8.70
CA GLY A 241 -18.72 10.05 8.72
C GLY A 241 -18.33 11.20 7.79
N TYR A 242 -18.91 11.23 6.58
CA TYR A 242 -18.60 12.27 5.61
C TYR A 242 -19.14 13.64 6.03
N CYS A 243 -20.35 13.71 6.58
CA CYS A 243 -20.89 14.93 7.19
C CYS A 243 -20.01 15.43 8.35
N SER A 244 -19.50 14.51 9.17
CA SER A 244 -18.57 14.83 10.24
C SER A 244 -17.26 15.41 9.73
N LEU A 245 -16.66 14.85 8.70
CA LEU A 245 -15.45 15.40 8.06
C LEU A 245 -15.66 16.82 7.56
N ILE A 246 -16.77 17.08 6.88
CA ILE A 246 -17.13 18.41 6.39
C ILE A 246 -17.33 19.38 7.57
N TYR A 247 -18.06 18.95 8.61
CA TYR A 247 -18.26 19.75 9.81
C TYR A 247 -16.94 20.12 10.48
N TYR A 248 -15.99 19.17 10.64
CA TYR A 248 -14.68 19.46 11.23
C TYR A 248 -13.87 20.48 10.42
N ILE A 249 -13.94 20.42 9.09
CA ILE A 249 -13.31 21.42 8.21
C ILE A 249 -13.88 22.82 8.51
N PHE A 250 -15.21 22.96 8.54
CA PHE A 250 -15.85 24.26 8.79
C PHE A 250 -15.68 24.74 10.23
N ALA A 251 -15.60 23.83 11.20
CA ALA A 251 -15.30 24.14 12.60
C ALA A 251 -13.81 24.50 12.86
N GLY A 252 -12.95 24.41 11.82
CA GLY A 252 -11.51 24.68 11.98
C GLY A 252 -10.78 23.64 12.81
N LYS A 253 -11.32 22.41 12.92
CA LYS A 253 -10.72 21.29 13.67
C LYS A 253 -9.81 20.45 12.79
N ASP A 254 -8.90 19.71 13.42
CA ASP A 254 -8.10 18.70 12.73
C ASP A 254 -8.99 17.54 12.29
N LEU A 255 -8.64 16.92 11.17
CA LEU A 255 -9.20 15.63 10.77
C LEU A 255 -8.29 14.53 11.34
N ASN A 256 -8.80 13.79 12.31
CA ASN A 256 -8.13 12.64 12.91
C ASN A 256 -8.46 11.37 12.14
#